data_dafb35bbe5fde629d13d31947461d422
#
_entry.id   dafb35bbe5fde629d13d31947461d422
#
_cell.length_a   1.000
_cell.length_b   1.000
_cell.length_c   1.000
_cell.angle_alpha   90.00
_cell.angle_beta   90.00
_cell.angle_gamma   90.00
#
_symmetry.space_group_name_H-M   'P 1'
#
loop_
_entity.id
_entity.type
_entity.pdbx_description
1 polymer ?
#
loop_
_entity_poly.entity_id
_entity_poly.type
_entity_poly.pdbx_seq_one_letter_code
_entity_poly.pdbx_strand_id
1 'polypeptide(L)'
;MRHPPGGHTMSYMEYLSIAMLSSAATIGFALLAYWGLLRKKKEASPLQHAQGWADIQRICTQLVKESEVEQALVLMLTNGGGVPKIGAKLYVSALVNVTQDVPSHRIPIYKQLEVDMPYIEMLLAASSRGRSSQLTETMERCMLRDIYREEGVKYSEIWHLMQTDDAYFFVSFSTYTEIHLVGAQGDMRIAANEIKRVLQTVYTEVKK
;
A
#
# COMPACT_ATOMS: atom_id res chain seq x y z
N MET A 1 -12.05 -35.05 -71.36
CA MET A 1 -11.63 -35.87 -70.23
C MET A 1 -10.83 -35.00 -69.30
N ARG A 2 -11.36 -34.74 -68.10
CA ARG A 2 -10.66 -33.96 -67.06
C ARG A 2 -10.05 -34.92 -66.08
N HIS A 3 -8.71 -34.85 -65.87
CA HIS A 3 -8.03 -35.62 -64.82
C HIS A 3 -8.47 -35.14 -63.41
N PRO A 4 -8.74 -36.01 -62.47
CA PRO A 4 -8.97 -35.61 -61.08
C PRO A 4 -7.67 -35.09 -60.49
N PRO A 5 -7.75 -34.06 -59.58
CA PRO A 5 -6.56 -33.55 -58.93
C PRO A 5 -5.98 -34.62 -57.98
N GLY A 6 -4.69 -34.89 -58.11
CA GLY A 6 -3.95 -35.83 -57.27
C GLY A 6 -4.06 -35.46 -55.77
N GLY A 7 -4.70 -36.31 -55.02
CA GLY A 7 -4.70 -36.20 -53.56
C GLY A 7 -3.30 -36.48 -53.02
N HIS A 8 -2.71 -35.44 -52.36
CA HIS A 8 -1.49 -35.60 -51.57
C HIS A 8 -1.82 -36.51 -50.37
N THR A 9 -1.45 -37.78 -50.48
CA THR A 9 -1.39 -38.68 -49.31
C THR A 9 -0.20 -38.28 -48.45
N MET A 10 -0.46 -37.72 -47.28
CA MET A 10 0.59 -37.42 -46.30
C MET A 10 1.36 -38.69 -45.93
N SER A 11 2.67 -38.64 -45.92
CA SER A 11 3.57 -39.73 -45.49
C SER A 11 3.33 -40.05 -44.02
N TYR A 12 3.47 -41.34 -43.64
CA TYR A 12 3.42 -41.75 -42.22
C TYR A 12 4.34 -40.95 -41.31
N MET A 13 5.51 -40.52 -41.81
CA MET A 13 6.50 -39.69 -41.10
C MET A 13 5.98 -38.29 -40.87
N GLU A 14 5.18 -37.71 -41.79
CA GLU A 14 4.56 -36.40 -41.62
C GLU A 14 3.46 -36.46 -40.57
N TYR A 15 2.64 -37.51 -40.53
CA TYR A 15 1.67 -37.72 -39.46
C TYR A 15 2.32 -37.85 -38.07
N LEU A 16 3.43 -38.55 -37.98
CA LEU A 16 4.18 -38.75 -36.72
C LEU A 16 4.77 -37.44 -36.22
N SER A 17 5.32 -36.61 -37.12
CA SER A 17 5.90 -35.29 -36.74
C SER A 17 4.85 -34.32 -36.30
N ILE A 18 3.67 -34.27 -36.94
CA ILE A 18 2.55 -33.42 -36.53
C ILE A 18 1.97 -33.87 -35.17
N ALA A 19 1.87 -35.17 -34.93
CA ALA A 19 1.42 -35.71 -33.65
C ALA A 19 2.38 -35.39 -32.50
N MET A 20 3.69 -35.47 -32.73
CA MET A 20 4.71 -35.08 -31.74
C MET A 20 4.71 -33.58 -31.45
N LEU A 21 4.59 -32.73 -32.48
CA LEU A 21 4.51 -31.29 -32.30
C LEU A 21 3.24 -30.86 -31.53
N SER A 22 2.08 -31.49 -31.82
CA SER A 22 0.85 -31.18 -31.12
C SER A 22 0.88 -31.62 -29.65
N SER A 23 1.48 -32.76 -29.33
CA SER A 23 1.62 -33.23 -27.95
C SER A 23 2.61 -32.37 -27.16
N ALA A 24 3.72 -31.94 -27.75
CA ALA A 24 4.67 -31.03 -27.13
C ALA A 24 4.07 -29.65 -26.84
N ALA A 25 3.26 -29.11 -27.76
CA ALA A 25 2.52 -27.86 -27.56
C ALA A 25 1.51 -27.98 -26.41
N THR A 26 0.77 -29.08 -26.34
CA THR A 26 -0.22 -29.32 -25.28
C THR A 26 0.44 -29.42 -23.90
N ILE A 27 1.57 -30.11 -23.80
CA ILE A 27 2.37 -30.22 -22.56
C ILE A 27 2.92 -28.83 -22.17
N GLY A 28 3.43 -28.05 -23.13
CA GLY A 28 3.90 -26.68 -22.91
C GLY A 28 2.83 -25.76 -22.36
N PHE A 29 1.61 -25.80 -22.94
CA PHE A 29 0.46 -25.04 -22.42
C PHE A 29 0.00 -25.49 -21.03
N ALA A 30 -0.01 -26.80 -20.77
CA ALA A 30 -0.35 -27.32 -19.45
C ALA A 30 0.66 -26.91 -18.38
N LEU A 31 1.96 -26.91 -18.70
CA LEU A 31 3.02 -26.42 -17.81
C LEU A 31 2.92 -24.91 -17.56
N LEU A 32 2.63 -24.11 -18.59
CA LEU A 32 2.43 -22.65 -18.44
C LEU A 32 1.17 -22.34 -17.60
N ALA A 33 0.08 -23.08 -17.82
CA ALA A 33 -1.12 -22.94 -17.00
C ALA A 33 -0.88 -23.37 -15.54
N TYR A 34 -0.18 -24.47 -15.33
CA TYR A 34 0.23 -24.94 -14.00
C TYR A 34 1.15 -23.94 -13.30
N TRP A 35 2.15 -23.37 -14.01
CA TRP A 35 2.99 -22.30 -13.50
C TRP A 35 2.21 -21.01 -13.21
N GLY A 36 1.24 -20.67 -14.03
CA GLY A 36 0.33 -19.55 -13.78
C GLY A 36 -0.55 -19.75 -12.53
N LEU A 37 -1.01 -20.99 -12.31
CA LEU A 37 -1.75 -21.37 -11.09
C LEU A 37 -0.86 -21.36 -9.84
N LEU A 38 0.39 -21.84 -9.94
CA LEU A 38 1.37 -21.80 -8.85
C LEU A 38 1.82 -20.37 -8.51
N ARG A 39 1.80 -19.47 -9.48
CA ARG A 39 2.08 -18.03 -9.30
C ARG A 39 0.89 -17.24 -8.76
N LYS A 40 -0.28 -17.85 -8.49
CA LYS A 40 -1.29 -17.15 -7.70
C LYS A 40 -0.65 -16.74 -6.40
N LYS A 41 -0.43 -15.43 -6.28
CA LYS A 41 0.06 -14.76 -5.07
C LYS A 41 -0.66 -15.40 -3.89
N LYS A 42 0.07 -15.99 -2.96
CA LYS A 42 -0.49 -16.38 -1.66
C LYS A 42 -0.81 -15.07 -0.94
N GLU A 43 -2.04 -14.63 -1.05
CA GLU A 43 -2.52 -13.52 -0.23
C GLU A 43 -2.38 -13.94 1.23
N ALA A 44 -1.88 -13.03 2.07
CA ALA A 44 -1.84 -13.29 3.50
C ALA A 44 -3.25 -13.68 3.98
N SER A 45 -3.32 -14.65 4.87
CA SER A 45 -4.63 -15.06 5.39
C SER A 45 -5.31 -13.89 6.12
N PRO A 46 -6.65 -13.84 6.18
CA PRO A 46 -7.35 -12.82 6.96
C PRO A 46 -6.87 -12.71 8.40
N LEU A 47 -6.45 -13.84 9.00
CA LEU A 47 -5.89 -13.87 10.35
C LEU A 47 -4.52 -13.21 10.43
N GLN A 48 -3.64 -13.40 9.43
CA GLN A 48 -2.34 -12.71 9.37
C GLN A 48 -2.51 -11.20 9.22
N HIS A 49 -3.47 -10.76 8.40
CA HIS A 49 -3.82 -9.35 8.29
C HIS A 49 -4.31 -8.79 9.64
N ALA A 50 -5.23 -9.48 10.30
CA ALA A 50 -5.74 -9.05 11.61
C ALA A 50 -4.63 -8.98 12.67
N GLN A 51 -3.72 -9.95 12.70
CA GLN A 51 -2.56 -9.93 13.60
C GLN A 51 -1.63 -8.75 13.27
N GLY A 52 -1.32 -8.51 12.01
CA GLY A 52 -0.49 -7.39 11.60
C GLY A 52 -1.09 -6.04 12.03
N TRP A 53 -2.39 -5.86 11.88
CA TRP A 53 -3.08 -4.65 12.34
C TRP A 53 -3.06 -4.50 13.87
N ALA A 54 -3.21 -5.57 14.61
CA ALA A 54 -3.09 -5.56 16.07
C ALA A 54 -1.67 -5.19 16.52
N ASP A 55 -0.64 -5.69 15.83
CA ASP A 55 0.74 -5.34 16.12
C ASP A 55 1.04 -3.86 15.81
N ILE A 56 0.55 -3.32 14.68
CA ILE A 56 0.67 -1.90 14.35
C ILE A 56 -0.04 -1.03 15.39
N GLN A 57 -1.26 -1.40 15.79
CA GLN A 57 -1.99 -0.71 16.83
C GLN A 57 -1.20 -0.66 18.15
N ARG A 58 -0.56 -1.77 18.55
CA ARG A 58 0.27 -1.85 19.74
C ARG A 58 1.48 -0.95 19.67
N ILE A 59 2.21 -0.93 18.52
CA ILE A 59 3.37 -0.05 18.30
C ILE A 59 2.95 1.41 18.44
N CYS A 60 1.87 1.82 17.77
CA CYS A 60 1.35 3.18 17.85
C CYS A 60 0.93 3.55 19.29
N THR A 61 0.26 2.62 20.01
CA THR A 61 -0.17 2.85 21.38
C THR A 61 1.03 3.02 22.32
N GLN A 62 2.07 2.20 22.15
CA GLN A 62 3.28 2.33 22.94
C GLN A 62 3.96 3.67 22.70
N LEU A 63 4.15 4.06 21.44
CA LEU A 63 4.76 5.35 21.09
C LEU A 63 4.02 6.53 21.74
N VAL A 64 2.68 6.58 21.57
CA VAL A 64 1.84 7.66 22.14
C VAL A 64 1.89 7.72 23.67
N LYS A 65 2.06 6.57 24.34
CA LYS A 65 2.17 6.52 25.80
C LYS A 65 3.56 6.92 26.34
N GLU A 66 4.61 6.63 25.59
CA GLU A 66 5.98 6.71 26.09
C GLU A 66 6.75 7.92 25.52
N SER A 67 6.14 8.69 24.60
CA SER A 67 6.79 9.84 23.97
C SER A 67 5.91 11.10 23.98
N GLU A 68 6.43 12.18 23.39
CA GLU A 68 5.70 13.45 23.19
C GLU A 68 4.73 13.41 22.00
N VAL A 69 4.59 12.27 21.32
CA VAL A 69 3.63 12.07 20.24
C VAL A 69 2.24 11.91 20.84
N GLU A 70 1.31 12.79 20.47
CA GLU A 70 -0.06 12.78 21.00
C GLU A 70 -1.02 12.03 20.09
N GLN A 71 -0.66 11.85 18.80
CA GLN A 71 -1.43 11.06 17.84
C GLN A 71 -0.49 10.31 16.88
N ALA A 72 -0.81 9.04 16.62
CA ALA A 72 -0.20 8.22 15.59
C ALA A 72 -1.29 7.69 14.64
N LEU A 73 -1.19 8.04 13.34
CA LEU A 73 -2.18 7.74 12.32
C LEU A 73 -1.51 7.00 11.16
N VAL A 74 -1.84 5.72 10.97
CA VAL A 74 -1.36 4.94 9.82
C VAL A 74 -2.34 5.06 8.68
N LEU A 75 -1.84 5.51 7.53
CA LEU A 75 -2.60 5.89 6.36
C LEU A 75 -2.26 5.03 5.15
N MET A 76 -3.25 4.75 4.34
CA MET A 76 -3.12 4.11 3.04
C MET A 76 -3.68 5.03 1.95
N LEU A 77 -2.83 5.39 0.97
CA LEU A 77 -3.22 6.12 -0.23
C LEU A 77 -3.48 5.13 -1.37
N THR A 78 -4.65 5.22 -2.00
CA THR A 78 -5.08 4.39 -3.12
C THR A 78 -5.77 5.23 -4.19
N ASN A 79 -6.02 4.64 -5.36
CA ASN A 79 -6.83 5.25 -6.42
C ASN A 79 -8.27 4.67 -6.49
N GLY A 80 -8.78 4.18 -5.38
CA GLY A 80 -10.13 3.60 -5.34
C GLY A 80 -10.24 2.16 -5.84
N GLY A 81 -9.11 1.43 -5.92
CA GLY A 81 -9.11 -0.02 -6.18
C GLY A 81 -8.66 -0.45 -7.57
N GLY A 82 -7.92 0.38 -8.28
CA GLY A 82 -7.32 0.02 -9.56
C GLY A 82 -5.88 0.51 -9.70
N VAL A 83 -5.23 0.17 -10.81
CA VAL A 83 -3.89 0.69 -11.14
C VAL A 83 -3.94 2.23 -11.24
N PRO A 84 -3.03 2.96 -10.57
CA PRO A 84 -2.96 4.41 -10.67
C PRO A 84 -2.87 4.86 -12.13
N LYS A 85 -3.82 5.70 -12.56
CA LYS A 85 -3.86 6.29 -13.89
C LYS A 85 -3.73 7.79 -13.77
N ILE A 86 -3.08 8.43 -14.73
CA ILE A 86 -3.01 9.89 -14.80
C ILE A 86 -4.44 10.44 -14.83
N GLY A 87 -4.74 11.39 -13.92
CA GLY A 87 -6.06 11.97 -13.77
C GLY A 87 -7.05 11.17 -12.93
N ALA A 88 -6.66 10.02 -12.37
CA ALA A 88 -7.48 9.31 -11.40
C ALA A 88 -7.49 10.03 -10.05
N LYS A 89 -8.65 10.02 -9.39
CA LYS A 89 -8.77 10.51 -8.02
C LYS A 89 -7.99 9.62 -7.07
N LEU A 90 -7.31 10.23 -6.12
CA LEU A 90 -6.59 9.53 -5.05
C LEU A 90 -7.35 9.69 -3.74
N TYR A 91 -7.31 8.63 -2.94
CA TYR A 91 -8.03 8.55 -1.67
C TYR A 91 -7.11 8.11 -0.56
N VAL A 92 -7.22 8.76 0.59
CA VAL A 92 -6.55 8.34 1.82
C VAL A 92 -7.55 7.67 2.74
N SER A 93 -7.14 6.57 3.34
CA SER A 93 -7.88 5.87 4.38
C SER A 93 -7.00 5.64 5.60
N ALA A 94 -7.52 5.93 6.79
CA ALA A 94 -6.88 5.56 8.04
C ALA A 94 -7.07 4.06 8.29
N LEU A 95 -5.97 3.40 8.58
CA LEU A 95 -5.93 1.98 8.94
C LEU A 95 -5.84 1.80 10.45
N VAL A 96 -5.06 2.66 11.11
CA VAL A 96 -4.89 2.74 12.56
C VAL A 96 -4.89 4.20 12.97
N ASN A 97 -5.59 4.53 14.04
CA ASN A 97 -5.55 5.84 14.69
C ASN A 97 -5.45 5.64 16.21
N VAL A 98 -4.40 6.16 16.80
CA VAL A 98 -4.17 6.17 18.24
C VAL A 98 -3.96 7.61 18.67
N THR A 99 -4.71 8.04 19.69
CA THR A 99 -4.60 9.37 20.31
C THR A 99 -4.49 9.23 21.82
N GLN A 100 -3.82 10.18 22.47
CA GLN A 100 -3.59 10.11 23.91
C GLN A 100 -4.87 10.33 24.72
N ASP A 101 -5.70 11.32 24.34
CA ASP A 101 -6.82 11.79 25.18
C ASP A 101 -8.17 11.93 24.43
N VAL A 102 -8.28 11.49 23.18
CA VAL A 102 -9.49 11.73 22.39
C VAL A 102 -10.20 10.42 22.07
N PRO A 103 -11.50 10.29 22.40
CA PRO A 103 -12.29 9.13 22.03
C PRO A 103 -12.23 8.86 20.52
N SER A 104 -12.16 7.61 20.13
CA SER A 104 -11.99 7.08 18.78
C SER A 104 -13.09 7.45 17.76
N HIS A 105 -14.01 8.38 18.08
CA HIS A 105 -15.12 8.78 17.20
C HIS A 105 -14.71 9.64 16.00
N ARG A 106 -13.43 10.07 15.91
CA ARG A 106 -12.90 10.88 14.77
C ARG A 106 -12.35 10.06 13.59
N ILE A 107 -12.30 8.73 13.70
CA ILE A 107 -11.86 7.83 12.60
C ILE A 107 -12.65 8.02 11.29
N PRO A 108 -13.97 8.38 11.28
CA PRO A 108 -14.72 8.52 10.04
C PRO A 108 -14.19 9.55 9.05
N ILE A 109 -13.48 10.57 9.50
CA ILE A 109 -12.95 11.66 8.64
C ILE A 109 -11.98 11.12 7.60
N TYR A 110 -11.16 10.13 7.96
CA TYR A 110 -10.14 9.55 7.07
C TYR A 110 -10.62 8.29 6.35
N LYS A 111 -11.91 8.10 6.14
CA LYS A 111 -12.43 6.95 5.40
C LYS A 111 -12.64 7.34 3.94
N GLN A 112 -11.74 6.90 3.05
CA GLN A 112 -11.78 7.20 1.61
C GLN A 112 -11.86 8.71 1.33
N LEU A 113 -11.05 9.48 2.03
CA LEU A 113 -10.95 10.91 1.86
C LEU A 113 -10.27 11.21 0.52
N GLU A 114 -10.97 11.88 -0.41
CA GLU A 114 -10.39 12.35 -1.67
C GLU A 114 -9.33 13.41 -1.37
N VAL A 115 -8.10 13.24 -1.87
CA VAL A 115 -6.99 14.13 -1.58
C VAL A 115 -6.75 15.13 -2.70
N ASP A 116 -6.43 16.37 -2.33
CA ASP A 116 -6.06 17.45 -3.26
C ASP A 116 -4.58 17.39 -3.66
N MET A 117 -4.20 18.14 -4.68
CA MET A 117 -2.82 18.14 -5.21
C MET A 117 -1.78 18.56 -4.17
N PRO A 118 -1.97 19.63 -3.35
CA PRO A 118 -0.97 19.98 -2.33
C PRO A 118 -0.76 18.87 -1.30
N TYR A 119 -1.80 18.12 -0.95
CA TYR A 119 -1.64 16.96 -0.06
C TYR A 119 -0.84 15.84 -0.74
N ILE A 120 -1.11 15.56 -2.03
CA ILE A 120 -0.35 14.58 -2.80
C ILE A 120 1.14 14.97 -2.87
N GLU A 121 1.46 16.22 -3.16
CA GLU A 121 2.82 16.72 -3.23
C GLU A 121 3.57 16.54 -1.90
N MET A 122 2.90 16.76 -0.78
CA MET A 122 3.44 16.53 0.55
C MET A 122 3.75 15.03 0.79
N LEU A 123 2.86 14.12 0.38
CA LEU A 123 3.09 12.68 0.47
C LEU A 123 4.24 12.23 -0.45
N LEU A 124 4.35 12.79 -1.65
CA LEU A 124 5.45 12.54 -2.57
C LEU A 124 6.79 13.06 -2.00
N ALA A 125 6.78 14.23 -1.35
CA ALA A 125 7.95 14.75 -0.65
C ALA A 125 8.37 13.82 0.51
N ALA A 126 7.41 13.29 1.28
CA ALA A 126 7.68 12.30 2.31
C ALA A 126 8.23 10.99 1.71
N SER A 127 7.70 10.55 0.57
CA SER A 127 8.19 9.34 -0.12
C SER A 127 9.64 9.50 -0.62
N SER A 128 9.99 10.65 -1.18
CA SER A 128 11.33 10.91 -1.74
C SER A 128 12.42 11.12 -0.68
N ARG A 129 12.07 11.74 0.45
CA ARG A 129 12.99 12.10 1.54
C ARG A 129 12.93 11.14 2.74
N GLY A 130 12.02 10.18 2.71
CA GLY A 130 11.69 9.29 3.83
C GLY A 130 10.72 9.91 4.84
N ARG A 131 10.70 11.24 4.97
CA ARG A 131 9.79 11.97 5.86
C ARG A 131 9.52 13.39 5.38
N SER A 132 8.42 13.99 5.88
CA SER A 132 8.07 15.41 5.70
C SER A 132 7.48 15.95 6.99
N SER A 133 7.97 17.11 7.43
CA SER A 133 7.51 17.79 8.66
C SER A 133 6.59 18.94 8.28
N GLN A 134 5.51 19.10 9.02
CA GLN A 134 4.46 20.09 8.75
C GLN A 134 4.14 20.87 10.03
N LEU A 135 4.18 22.19 9.94
CA LEU A 135 3.63 23.09 10.95
C LEU A 135 2.29 23.61 10.40
N THR A 136 1.20 23.31 11.07
CA THR A 136 -0.17 23.60 10.56
C THR A 136 -0.37 25.07 10.20
N GLU A 137 0.23 26.00 10.93
CA GLU A 137 0.10 27.43 10.67
C GLU A 137 0.75 27.86 9.36
N THR A 138 1.88 27.24 8.98
CA THR A 138 2.66 27.58 7.79
C THR A 138 2.38 26.65 6.60
N MET A 139 1.55 25.62 6.78
CA MET A 139 1.15 24.75 5.67
C MET A 139 0.49 25.54 4.57
N GLU A 140 0.77 25.16 3.32
CA GLU A 140 -0.01 25.61 2.18
C GLU A 140 -1.49 25.25 2.36
N ARG A 141 -2.39 26.07 1.81
CA ARG A 141 -3.80 25.78 1.90
C ARG A 141 -4.15 24.50 1.16
N CYS A 142 -4.54 23.49 1.91
CA CYS A 142 -4.94 22.18 1.41
C CYS A 142 -5.94 21.55 2.38
N MET A 143 -6.58 20.49 1.94
CA MET A 143 -7.56 19.77 2.75
C MET A 143 -6.97 19.27 4.08
N LEU A 144 -5.74 18.75 4.08
CA LEU A 144 -5.10 18.28 5.31
C LEU A 144 -4.89 19.41 6.33
N ARG A 145 -4.52 20.62 5.87
CA ARG A 145 -4.41 21.80 6.75
C ARG A 145 -5.74 22.14 7.41
N ASP A 146 -6.85 22.08 6.65
CA ASP A 146 -8.16 22.39 7.18
C ASP A 146 -8.58 21.33 8.22
N ILE A 147 -8.31 20.05 7.98
CA ILE A 147 -8.50 18.96 8.96
C ILE A 147 -7.65 19.18 10.21
N TYR A 148 -6.36 19.48 10.05
CA TYR A 148 -5.46 19.73 11.18
C TYR A 148 -5.91 20.92 12.05
N ARG A 149 -6.39 21.98 11.42
CA ARG A 149 -6.96 23.13 12.15
C ARG A 149 -8.21 22.76 12.93
N GLU A 150 -9.11 22.00 12.33
CA GLU A 150 -10.32 21.52 12.96
C GLU A 150 -10.04 20.56 14.12
N GLU A 151 -9.04 19.68 13.95
CA GLU A 151 -8.60 18.75 14.99
C GLU A 151 -7.70 19.41 16.06
N GLY A 152 -7.20 20.61 15.83
CA GLY A 152 -6.28 21.29 16.72
C GLY A 152 -4.84 20.81 16.63
N VAL A 153 -4.47 20.05 15.59
CA VAL A 153 -3.09 19.60 15.35
C VAL A 153 -2.21 20.83 15.07
N LYS A 154 -1.12 20.96 15.80
CA LYS A 154 -0.15 22.04 15.64
C LYS A 154 1.02 21.66 14.76
N TYR A 155 1.54 20.46 14.97
CA TYR A 155 2.71 19.95 14.25
C TYR A 155 2.52 18.48 13.90
N SER A 156 3.01 18.06 12.74
CA SER A 156 2.96 16.69 12.28
C SER A 156 4.20 16.29 11.51
N GLU A 157 4.66 15.07 11.68
CA GLU A 157 5.66 14.42 10.82
C GLU A 157 5.03 13.24 10.10
N ILE A 158 5.12 13.25 8.77
CA ILE A 158 4.64 12.19 7.89
C ILE A 158 5.84 11.35 7.45
N TRP A 159 5.81 10.06 7.72
CA TRP A 159 6.84 9.10 7.34
C TRP A 159 6.33 8.15 6.29
N HIS A 160 7.11 7.98 5.21
CA HIS A 160 6.83 6.95 4.21
C HIS A 160 7.23 5.57 4.75
N LEU A 161 6.30 4.63 4.70
CA LEU A 161 6.51 3.25 5.19
C LEU A 161 6.89 2.31 4.05
N MET A 162 6.00 2.15 3.07
CA MET A 162 6.22 1.30 1.92
C MET A 162 5.25 1.63 0.77
N GLN A 163 5.54 1.07 -0.39
CA GLN A 163 4.69 1.10 -1.57
C GLN A 163 4.46 -0.32 -2.07
N THR A 164 3.24 -0.59 -2.52
CA THR A 164 2.86 -1.78 -3.29
C THR A 164 2.41 -1.34 -4.71
N ASP A 165 2.00 -2.29 -5.54
CA ASP A 165 1.48 -1.98 -6.88
C ASP A 165 0.20 -1.13 -6.82
N ASP A 166 -0.58 -1.24 -5.73
CA ASP A 166 -1.92 -0.65 -5.61
C ASP A 166 -2.05 0.42 -4.51
N ALA A 167 -1.04 0.58 -3.64
CA ALA A 167 -1.13 1.47 -2.48
C ALA A 167 0.21 2.02 -2.01
N TYR A 168 0.18 3.22 -1.40
CA TYR A 168 1.26 3.79 -0.61
C TYR A 168 0.85 3.82 0.85
N PHE A 169 1.78 3.45 1.75
CA PHE A 169 1.56 3.46 3.18
C PHE A 169 2.41 4.52 3.85
N PHE A 170 1.78 5.29 4.71
CA PHE A 170 2.40 6.36 5.48
C PHE A 170 1.99 6.24 6.95
N VAL A 171 2.78 6.83 7.83
CA VAL A 171 2.37 7.13 9.20
C VAL A 171 2.55 8.62 9.47
N SER A 172 1.55 9.23 10.07
CA SER A 172 1.58 10.60 10.57
C SER A 172 1.68 10.56 12.09
N PHE A 173 2.69 11.22 12.64
CA PHE A 173 2.86 11.47 14.06
C PHE A 173 2.58 12.93 14.33
N SER A 174 1.64 13.23 15.21
CA SER A 174 1.17 14.60 15.42
C SER A 174 1.15 14.99 16.88
N THR A 175 1.20 16.31 17.12
CA THR A 175 0.99 16.91 18.44
C THR A 175 -0.01 18.06 18.37
N TYR A 176 -0.77 18.24 19.43
CA TYR A 176 -1.72 19.33 19.63
C TYR A 176 -1.09 20.53 20.39
N THR A 177 0.14 20.36 20.86
CA THR A 177 0.93 21.41 21.52
C THR A 177 1.93 22.03 20.54
N GLU A 178 2.47 23.19 20.87
CA GLU A 178 3.50 23.86 20.06
C GLU A 178 4.89 23.24 20.24
N ILE A 179 5.00 22.19 21.06
CA ILE A 179 6.26 21.48 21.29
C ILE A 179 6.61 20.72 20.01
N HIS A 180 7.77 21.05 19.46
CA HIS A 180 8.30 20.34 18.30
C HIS A 180 8.67 18.92 18.69
N LEU A 181 8.25 17.93 17.87
CA LEU A 181 8.57 16.50 18.05
C LEU A 181 10.09 16.20 17.90
N VAL A 182 10.97 17.18 18.07
CA VAL A 182 12.41 17.01 17.87
C VAL A 182 12.99 15.99 18.87
N GLY A 183 12.52 16.00 20.12
CA GLY A 183 12.93 15.03 21.14
C GLY A 183 12.49 13.60 20.81
N ALA A 184 11.31 13.44 20.23
CA ALA A 184 10.70 12.15 19.89
C ALA A 184 11.14 11.57 18.52
N GLN A 185 12.02 12.25 17.78
CA GLN A 185 12.40 11.79 16.42
C GLN A 185 13.03 10.39 16.41
N GLY A 186 13.78 10.04 17.45
CA GLY A 186 14.34 8.69 17.61
C GLY A 186 13.25 7.64 17.72
N ASP A 187 12.28 7.88 18.58
CA ASP A 187 11.17 6.96 18.87
C ASP A 187 10.23 6.84 17.69
N MET A 188 9.89 7.96 17.02
CA MET A 188 9.11 7.95 15.78
C MET A 188 9.78 7.14 14.68
N ARG A 189 11.11 7.26 14.52
CA ARG A 189 11.87 6.47 13.53
C ARG A 189 11.84 4.97 13.84
N ILE A 190 11.98 4.61 15.11
CA ILE A 190 11.90 3.21 15.56
C ILE A 190 10.49 2.68 15.26
N ALA A 191 9.45 3.37 15.68
CA ALA A 191 8.06 2.99 15.45
C ALA A 191 7.74 2.88 13.94
N ALA A 192 8.14 3.86 13.12
CA ALA A 192 7.95 3.81 11.67
C ALA A 192 8.62 2.59 11.04
N ASN A 193 9.85 2.24 11.45
CA ASN A 193 10.56 1.07 10.96
C ASN A 193 9.90 -0.25 11.40
N GLU A 194 9.39 -0.32 12.61
CA GLU A 194 8.65 -1.50 13.10
C GLU A 194 7.33 -1.68 12.35
N ILE A 195 6.54 -0.61 12.18
CA ILE A 195 5.32 -0.62 11.39
C ILE A 195 5.63 -1.07 9.95
N LYS A 196 6.68 -0.53 9.33
CA LYS A 196 7.12 -0.94 8.01
C LYS A 196 7.43 -2.44 7.93
N ARG A 197 8.12 -3.01 8.91
CA ARG A 197 8.40 -4.46 8.95
C ARG A 197 7.12 -5.29 9.02
N VAL A 198 6.18 -4.89 9.86
CA VAL A 198 4.88 -5.57 9.96
C VAL A 198 4.14 -5.51 8.62
N LEU A 199 4.05 -4.32 7.99
CA LEU A 199 3.43 -4.17 6.68
C LEU A 199 4.13 -5.03 5.61
N GLN A 200 5.46 -5.07 5.62
CA GLN A 200 6.22 -5.92 4.70
C GLN A 200 5.90 -7.40 4.90
N THR A 201 5.77 -7.88 6.13
CA THR A 201 5.36 -9.26 6.40
C THR A 201 3.96 -9.53 5.84
N VAL A 202 3.01 -8.64 6.07
CA VAL A 202 1.61 -8.80 5.62
C VAL A 202 1.48 -8.70 4.10
N TYR A 203 2.22 -7.80 3.44
CA TYR A 203 2.05 -7.51 2.00
C TYR A 203 3.14 -8.08 1.09
N THR A 204 4.29 -8.57 1.63
CA THR A 204 5.40 -9.08 0.82
C THR A 204 5.59 -10.59 0.87
N GLU A 205 5.00 -11.32 1.82
CA GLU A 205 4.96 -12.80 1.80
C GLU A 205 4.27 -13.36 0.55
N VAL A 206 3.76 -12.47 -0.27
CA VAL A 206 3.10 -12.71 -1.57
C VAL A 206 4.09 -12.93 -2.73
N LYS A 207 5.41 -12.76 -2.54
CA LYS A 207 6.41 -12.80 -3.64
C LYS A 207 7.37 -14.00 -3.61
N LYS A 208 7.08 -15.07 -2.88
CA LYS A 208 7.91 -16.31 -2.95
C LYS A 208 7.23 -17.41 -3.71
#